data_14d229a12db1de9104646d5eb4f4f30e
#
_entry.id   14d229a12db1de9104646d5eb4f4f30e
#
_cell.length_a   1.000
_cell.length_b   1.000
_cell.length_c   1.000
_cell.angle_alpha   90.00
_cell.angle_beta   90.00
_cell.angle_gamma   90.00
#
_symmetry.space_group_name_H-M   'P 1'
#
loop_
_entity.id
_entity.type
_entity.pdbx_description
1 polymer ?
#
loop_
_entity_poly.entity_id
_entity_poly.type
_entity_poly.pdbx_seq_one_letter_code
_entity_poly.pdbx_strand_id
1 'polypeptide(L)'
;MRGINKKIDSFIKKKKCTLLGVGPMSVNIVDATIELSDEHDVPIILIASRRQIDSSEFNGGYVNNWSTDVYSKYVGKNCKKKKIILARDHGGPWQNTKEINLKLKLKEA
;
A
#
# COMPACT_ATOMS: atom_id res chain seq x y z
N MET A 1 10.30 2.68 -9.84
CA MET A 1 11.07 2.31 -8.63
C MET A 1 12.26 3.23 -8.37
N ARG A 2 13.11 3.48 -9.36
CA ARG A 2 14.27 4.40 -9.17
C ARG A 2 13.86 5.81 -8.76
N GLY A 3 12.80 6.35 -9.36
CA GLY A 3 12.31 7.68 -9.02
C GLY A 3 11.87 7.81 -7.56
N ILE A 4 11.16 6.81 -7.05
CA ILE A 4 10.68 6.81 -5.68
C ILE A 4 11.82 6.61 -4.68
N ASN A 5 12.79 5.77 -5.00
CA ASN A 5 13.97 5.58 -4.15
C ASN A 5 14.76 6.88 -3.99
N LYS A 6 14.95 7.62 -5.09
CA LYS A 6 15.59 8.93 -5.03
C LYS A 6 14.82 9.91 -4.17
N LYS A 7 13.48 9.91 -4.26
CA LYS A 7 12.64 10.78 -3.44
C LYS A 7 12.75 10.44 -1.95
N ILE A 8 12.80 9.15 -1.61
CA ILE A 8 12.99 8.68 -0.24
C ILE A 8 14.35 9.11 0.29
N ASP A 9 15.41 8.82 -0.43
CA ASP A 9 16.78 9.15 -0.03
C ASP A 9 16.95 10.65 0.17
N SER A 10 16.46 11.44 -0.76
CA SER A 10 16.51 12.90 -0.68
C SER A 10 15.76 13.41 0.54
N PHE A 11 14.57 12.89 0.81
CA PHE A 11 13.77 13.27 1.97
C PHE A 11 14.48 12.94 3.28
N ILE A 12 14.98 11.71 3.42
CA ILE A 12 15.68 11.26 4.64
C ILE A 12 16.92 12.10 4.91
N LYS A 13 17.73 12.36 3.88
CA LYS A 13 18.94 13.17 4.00
C LYS A 13 18.62 14.61 4.40
N LYS A 14 17.60 15.19 3.77
CA LYS A 14 17.22 16.59 4.00
C LYS A 14 16.57 16.81 5.35
N LYS A 15 15.66 15.92 5.75
CA LYS A 15 14.85 16.06 6.98
C LYS A 15 15.45 15.35 8.17
N LYS A 16 16.37 14.42 7.97
CA LYS A 16 17.01 13.62 9.02
C LYS A 16 15.98 12.92 9.92
N CYS A 17 14.95 12.34 9.32
CA CYS A 17 13.87 11.67 10.02
C CYS A 17 13.49 10.36 9.32
N THR A 18 12.71 9.51 10.00
CA THR A 18 12.16 8.29 9.40
C THR A 18 10.92 8.63 8.56
N LEU A 19 10.51 7.66 7.74
CA LEU A 19 9.26 7.76 7.01
C LEU A 19 8.09 7.34 7.88
N LEU A 20 6.94 7.98 7.66
CA LEU A 20 5.70 7.58 8.29
C LEU A 20 5.09 6.40 7.51
N GLY A 21 4.75 5.34 8.24
CA GLY A 21 3.99 4.20 7.70
C GLY A 21 2.55 4.25 8.23
N VAL A 22 1.60 4.04 7.34
CA VAL A 22 0.16 4.08 7.67
C VAL A 22 -0.51 2.81 7.17
N GLY A 23 -1.33 2.19 8.02
CA GLY A 23 -2.17 1.06 7.61
C GLY A 23 -3.43 1.56 6.91
N PRO A 24 -3.75 1.06 5.70
CA PRO A 24 -4.94 1.51 4.96
C PRO A 24 -6.21 0.84 5.49
N MET A 25 -6.61 1.17 6.69
CA MET A 25 -7.72 0.52 7.38
C MET A 25 -9.10 0.90 6.83
N SER A 26 -9.19 1.99 6.09
CA SER A 26 -10.43 2.45 5.44
C SER A 26 -10.10 3.34 4.26
N VAL A 27 -11.09 3.54 3.38
CA VAL A 27 -10.95 4.48 2.27
C VAL A 27 -10.62 5.89 2.78
N ASN A 28 -11.24 6.30 3.87
CA ASN A 28 -11.00 7.61 4.46
C ASN A 28 -9.53 7.79 4.90
N ILE A 29 -8.94 6.77 5.49
CA ILE A 29 -7.52 6.81 5.90
C ILE A 29 -6.62 6.89 4.66
N VAL A 30 -6.92 6.13 3.63
CA VAL A 30 -6.16 6.18 2.36
C VAL A 30 -6.25 7.58 1.75
N ASP A 31 -7.43 8.15 1.66
CA ASP A 31 -7.64 9.49 1.11
C ASP A 31 -6.90 10.55 1.92
N ALA A 32 -6.99 10.49 3.24
CA ALA A 32 -6.28 11.42 4.13
C ALA A 32 -4.76 11.31 3.97
N THR A 33 -4.24 10.10 3.84
CA THR A 33 -2.81 9.86 3.63
C THR A 33 -2.33 10.46 2.31
N ILE A 34 -3.09 10.25 1.23
CA ILE A 34 -2.79 10.81 -0.09
C ILE A 34 -2.80 12.34 -0.02
N GLU A 35 -3.81 12.91 0.59
CA GLU A 35 -3.97 14.36 0.72
C GLU A 35 -2.80 14.98 1.50
N LEU A 36 -2.42 14.39 2.63
CA LEU A 36 -1.30 14.87 3.43
C LEU A 36 0.03 14.77 2.67
N SER A 37 0.25 13.66 1.97
CA SER A 37 1.46 13.48 1.16
C SER A 37 1.58 14.55 0.08
N ASP A 38 0.49 14.82 -0.62
CA ASP A 38 0.47 15.84 -1.67
C ASP A 38 0.58 17.25 -1.10
N GLU A 39 -0.15 17.56 -0.05
CA GLU A 39 -0.18 18.89 0.57
C GLU A 39 1.20 19.29 1.12
N HIS A 40 1.85 18.38 1.82
CA HIS A 40 3.13 18.64 2.47
C HIS A 40 4.33 18.21 1.64
N ASP A 41 4.10 17.62 0.48
CA ASP A 41 5.15 17.13 -0.42
C ASP A 41 6.11 16.16 0.28
N VAL A 42 5.55 15.21 1.02
CA VAL A 42 6.32 14.22 1.79
C VAL A 42 5.98 12.80 1.38
N PRO A 43 6.97 11.90 1.31
CA PRO A 43 6.70 10.48 1.08
C PRO A 43 6.05 9.85 2.32
N ILE A 44 5.01 9.05 2.08
CA ILE A 44 4.34 8.28 3.13
C ILE A 44 4.18 6.86 2.61
N ILE A 45 4.37 5.87 3.49
CA ILE A 45 4.21 4.46 3.16
C ILE A 45 2.82 4.00 3.57
N LEU A 46 2.05 3.48 2.63
CA LEU A 46 0.81 2.75 2.93
C LEU A 46 1.14 1.26 2.99
N ILE A 47 1.03 0.67 4.17
CA ILE A 47 1.44 -0.71 4.45
C ILE A 47 0.20 -1.56 4.64
N ALA A 48 -0.15 -2.36 3.64
CA ALA A 48 -1.36 -3.17 3.65
C ALA A 48 -1.06 -4.64 3.94
N SER A 49 -1.78 -5.23 4.88
CA SER A 49 -1.80 -6.68 5.04
C SER A 49 -2.68 -7.32 3.96
N ARG A 50 -2.54 -8.63 3.76
CA ARG A 50 -3.41 -9.39 2.84
C ARG A 50 -4.86 -9.41 3.32
N ARG A 51 -5.10 -9.30 4.60
CA ARG A 51 -6.46 -9.22 5.13
C ARG A 51 -7.13 -7.90 4.75
N GLN A 52 -6.37 -6.84 4.71
CA GLN A 52 -6.87 -5.51 4.30
C GLN A 52 -7.08 -5.41 2.79
N ILE A 53 -6.08 -5.78 2.01
CA ILE A 53 -6.05 -5.68 0.55
C ILE A 53 -5.45 -6.99 0.01
N ASP A 54 -6.16 -7.71 -0.81
CA ASP A 54 -5.68 -8.99 -1.32
C ASP A 54 -5.93 -9.15 -2.82
N SER A 55 -5.50 -10.26 -3.37
CA SER A 55 -5.71 -10.62 -4.77
C SER A 55 -7.21 -10.69 -5.11
N SER A 56 -7.53 -10.37 -6.36
CA SER A 56 -8.89 -10.56 -6.90
C SER A 56 -9.33 -12.02 -6.87
N GLU A 57 -8.41 -12.97 -6.89
CA GLU A 57 -8.71 -14.40 -6.76
C GLU A 57 -9.35 -14.73 -5.40
N PHE A 58 -9.09 -13.92 -4.39
CA PHE A 58 -9.70 -14.04 -3.06
C PHE A 58 -10.78 -12.98 -2.80
N ASN A 59 -11.28 -12.32 -3.86
CA ASN A 59 -12.27 -11.25 -3.80
C ASN A 59 -11.81 -10.01 -3.02
N GLY A 60 -10.50 -9.74 -3.06
CA GLY A 60 -9.92 -8.60 -2.35
C GLY A 60 -9.86 -8.78 -0.84
N GLY A 61 -9.60 -7.72 -0.12
CA GLY A 61 -9.55 -7.69 1.33
C GLY A 61 -10.79 -7.05 1.95
N TYR A 62 -10.79 -6.87 3.27
CA TYR A 62 -11.93 -6.28 3.95
C TYR A 62 -12.04 -4.76 3.75
N VAL A 63 -10.97 -4.11 3.32
CA VAL A 63 -11.01 -2.66 3.05
C VAL A 63 -11.64 -2.43 1.68
N ASN A 64 -12.87 -1.99 1.68
CA ASN A 64 -13.64 -1.66 0.47
C ASN A 64 -13.67 -2.78 -0.59
N ASN A 65 -13.48 -4.02 -0.20
CA ASN A 65 -13.32 -5.17 -1.10
C ASN A 65 -12.24 -4.94 -2.17
N TRP A 66 -11.27 -4.08 -1.89
CA TRP A 66 -10.23 -3.76 -2.84
C TRP A 66 -9.33 -4.97 -3.12
N SER A 67 -9.16 -5.26 -4.40
CA SER A 67 -8.05 -6.09 -4.85
C SER A 67 -6.78 -5.25 -4.88
N THR A 68 -5.64 -5.93 -4.90
CA THR A 68 -4.33 -5.26 -4.99
C THR A 68 -4.26 -4.33 -6.20
N ASP A 69 -4.76 -4.80 -7.36
CA ASP A 69 -4.74 -4.00 -8.59
C ASP A 69 -5.61 -2.75 -8.50
N VAL A 70 -6.84 -2.90 -8.01
CA VAL A 70 -7.78 -1.77 -7.88
C VAL A 70 -7.25 -0.75 -6.89
N TYR A 71 -6.75 -1.20 -5.75
CA TYR A 71 -6.14 -0.35 -4.74
C TYR A 71 -4.94 0.45 -5.29
N SER A 72 -4.03 -0.26 -5.95
CA SER A 72 -2.85 0.36 -6.55
C SER A 72 -3.23 1.44 -7.57
N LYS A 73 -4.22 1.17 -8.42
CA LYS A 73 -4.72 2.15 -9.39
C LYS A 73 -5.38 3.33 -8.71
N TYR A 74 -6.16 3.09 -7.67
CA TYR A 74 -6.82 4.14 -6.90
C TYR A 74 -5.80 5.11 -6.31
N VAL A 75 -4.79 4.58 -5.64
CA VAL A 75 -3.72 5.41 -5.05
C VAL A 75 -2.95 6.16 -6.13
N GLY A 76 -2.57 5.48 -7.20
CA GLY A 76 -1.83 6.09 -8.30
C GLY A 76 -2.59 7.21 -9.00
N LYS A 77 -3.91 7.04 -9.17
CA LYS A 77 -4.76 8.05 -9.79
C LYS A 77 -4.92 9.30 -8.92
N ASN A 78 -5.06 9.13 -7.62
CA ASN A 78 -5.37 10.22 -6.70
C ASN A 78 -4.13 10.91 -6.12
N CYS A 79 -2.97 10.27 -6.17
CA CYS A 79 -1.72 10.81 -5.66
C CYS A 79 -1.06 11.68 -6.74
N LYS A 80 -1.11 13.00 -6.58
CA LYS A 80 -0.63 13.95 -7.59
C LYS A 80 0.88 14.02 -7.65
N LYS A 81 1.55 14.06 -6.51
CA LYS A 81 3.02 14.22 -6.43
C LYS A 81 3.77 12.90 -6.46
N LYS A 82 3.05 11.78 -6.51
CA LYS A 82 3.63 10.44 -6.67
C LYS A 82 4.66 10.08 -5.60
N LYS A 83 4.38 10.44 -4.35
CA LYS A 83 5.25 10.15 -3.21
C LYS A 83 4.66 9.12 -2.24
N ILE A 84 3.51 8.55 -2.55
CA ILE A 84 2.97 7.42 -1.79
C ILE A 84 3.70 6.15 -2.21
N ILE A 85 4.15 5.41 -1.21
CA ILE A 85 4.84 4.12 -1.39
C ILE A 85 3.88 3.04 -0.92
N LEU A 86 3.62 2.05 -1.76
CA LEU A 86 2.80 0.90 -1.38
C LEU A 86 3.71 -0.22 -0.88
N ALA A 87 3.41 -0.73 0.31
CA ALA A 87 4.14 -1.83 0.92
C ALA A 87 3.18 -2.91 1.40
N ARG A 88 3.69 -4.13 1.50
CA ARG A 88 2.94 -5.30 1.95
C ARG A 88 3.43 -5.72 3.33
N ASP A 89 2.49 -5.90 4.26
CA ASP A 89 2.73 -6.48 5.57
C ASP A 89 2.04 -7.85 5.63
N HIS A 90 2.63 -8.80 6.31
CA HIS A 90 2.10 -10.17 6.40
C HIS A 90 1.71 -10.72 5.01
N GLY A 91 2.68 -10.65 4.07
CA GLY A 91 2.44 -11.02 2.67
C GLY A 91 2.53 -12.52 2.37
N GLY A 92 2.90 -13.34 3.34
CA GLY A 92 3.06 -14.76 3.15
C GLY A 92 1.74 -15.52 2.93
N PRO A 93 1.81 -16.85 2.71
CA PRO A 93 0.63 -17.69 2.56
C PRO A 93 -0.15 -17.81 3.88
N TRP A 94 -1.38 -18.30 3.79
CA TRP A 94 -2.25 -18.57 4.95
C TRP A 94 -2.79 -17.33 5.64
N GLN A 95 -2.75 -16.18 4.98
CA GLN A 95 -3.28 -14.95 5.52
C GLN A 95 -4.78 -14.75 5.21
N ASN A 96 -5.29 -15.42 4.18
CA ASN A 96 -6.69 -15.33 3.77
C ASN A 96 -7.38 -16.67 4.01
N THR A 97 -8.56 -16.63 4.64
CA THR A 97 -9.34 -17.85 4.94
C THR A 97 -9.81 -18.59 3.69
N LYS A 98 -9.82 -17.93 2.55
CA LYS A 98 -10.20 -18.51 1.25
C LYS A 98 -9.05 -19.25 0.58
N GLU A 99 -7.87 -19.27 1.16
CA GLU A 99 -6.73 -20.01 0.62
C GLU A 99 -6.93 -21.52 0.85
N ILE A 100 -7.19 -22.24 -0.21
CA ILE A 100 -7.47 -23.66 -0.15
C ILE A 100 -6.44 -24.51 -0.90
N ASN A 101 -5.59 -23.88 -1.72
CA ASN A 101 -4.61 -24.54 -2.58
C ASN A 101 -3.23 -23.98 -2.29
N LEU A 102 -2.29 -24.87 -1.91
CA LEU A 102 -0.93 -24.45 -1.56
C LEU A 102 -0.21 -23.72 -2.70
N LYS A 103 -0.36 -24.21 -3.92
CA LYS A 103 0.27 -23.60 -5.09
C LYS A 103 -0.23 -22.17 -5.31
N LEU A 104 -1.53 -21.96 -5.18
CA LEU A 104 -2.13 -20.66 -5.28
C LEU A 104 -1.65 -19.75 -4.14
N LYS A 105 -1.62 -20.26 -2.91
CA LYS A 105 -1.13 -19.52 -1.73
C LYS A 105 0.28 -19.01 -1.91
N LEU A 106 1.17 -19.84 -2.44
CA LEU A 106 2.56 -19.46 -2.68
C LEU A 106 2.68 -18.43 -3.80
N LYS A 107 1.85 -18.54 -4.83
CA LYS A 107 1.82 -17.57 -5.93
C LYS A 107 1.35 -16.19 -5.48
N GLU A 108 0.35 -16.14 -4.60
CA GLU A 108 -0.24 -14.88 -4.14
C GLU A 108 0.53 -14.24 -2.97
N ALA A 109 1.35 -15.01 -2.34
CA ALA A 109 2.18 -14.48 -1.26
C ALA A 109 3.31 -13.60 -1.80
#